data_2d3d053ca1ca94bc15b6d278f22cfbf3
#
_entry.id   2d3d053ca1ca94bc15b6d278f22cfbf3
#
_cell.length_a   1.000
_cell.length_b   1.000
_cell.length_c   1.000
_cell.angle_alpha   90.00
_cell.angle_beta   90.00
_cell.angle_gamma   90.00
#
_symmetry.space_group_name_H-M   'P 1'
#
loop_
_entity.id
_entity.type
_entity.pdbx_description
1 polymer ?
#
loop_
_entity_poly.entity_id
_entity_poly.type
_entity_poly.pdbx_seq_one_letter_code
_entity_poly.pdbx_strand_id
1 'polypeptide(L)'
;MLVVGAGNSTALDLELSIARAAEDSESNRLRFGGLEPLVGLMHDTPVNKLLSTLVGKMPDGTDLKTLVAAALANARTFGGEDYIGFHTMMAMMPGYEVSKELPTDKAALPILKVLYRNTNRIHDFGGGKNEVLHLITAATLPAGAVPAEAVRDAVHGKDINAAKKTFAATRRWNC
;
A
#
# COMPACT_ATOMS: atom_id res chain seq x y z
N MET A 1 -49.87 -4.83 32.91
CA MET A 1 -49.24 -3.91 31.97
C MET A 1 -47.72 -4.05 32.14
N LEU A 2 -47.12 -4.91 31.33
CA LEU A 2 -45.66 -5.17 31.38
C LEU A 2 -45.01 -4.35 30.30
N VAL A 3 -44.14 -3.42 30.67
CA VAL A 3 -43.24 -2.72 29.75
C VAL A 3 -41.94 -3.52 29.71
N VAL A 4 -41.74 -4.28 28.65
CA VAL A 4 -40.44 -4.96 28.38
C VAL A 4 -39.54 -3.95 27.75
N GLY A 5 -38.42 -3.64 28.42
CA GLY A 5 -37.40 -2.70 27.94
C GLY A 5 -36.70 -3.20 26.67
N ALA A 6 -36.81 -2.44 25.62
CA ALA A 6 -35.98 -2.53 24.46
C ALA A 6 -34.67 -1.77 24.73
N GLY A 7 -33.63 -2.50 25.09
CA GLY A 7 -32.36 -1.82 25.33
C GLY A 7 -31.19 -2.78 25.52
N ASN A 8 -30.78 -3.47 24.45
CA ASN A 8 -29.39 -4.05 24.37
C ASN A 8 -29.00 -4.54 22.99
N SER A 9 -29.78 -4.33 21.94
CA SER A 9 -29.40 -4.80 20.59
C SER A 9 -28.37 -3.88 19.87
N THR A 10 -28.39 -2.59 20.17
CA THR A 10 -27.57 -1.62 19.46
C THR A 10 -26.06 -1.69 19.77
N ALA A 11 -25.69 -2.05 21.00
CA ALA A 11 -24.25 -2.17 21.36
C ALA A 11 -23.65 -3.45 20.78
N LEU A 12 -24.37 -4.56 20.83
CA LEU A 12 -23.95 -5.83 20.22
C LEU A 12 -23.86 -5.74 18.69
N ASP A 13 -24.79 -5.07 18.04
CA ASP A 13 -24.76 -4.84 16.59
C ASP A 13 -23.59 -3.95 16.17
N LEU A 14 -23.23 -2.96 16.99
CA LEU A 14 -22.08 -2.11 16.73
C LEU A 14 -20.76 -2.87 16.90
N GLU A 15 -20.62 -3.67 17.96
CA GLU A 15 -19.44 -4.52 18.19
C GLU A 15 -19.28 -5.58 17.08
N LEU A 16 -20.37 -6.21 16.63
CA LEU A 16 -20.35 -7.16 15.51
C LEU A 16 -19.99 -6.48 14.20
N SER A 17 -20.44 -5.26 13.97
CA SER A 17 -20.11 -4.50 12.76
C SER A 17 -18.65 -4.05 12.76
N ILE A 18 -18.11 -3.66 13.90
CA ILE A 18 -16.69 -3.32 14.07
C ILE A 18 -15.80 -4.56 13.88
N ALA A 19 -16.17 -5.70 14.46
CA ALA A 19 -15.46 -6.95 14.31
C ALA A 19 -15.45 -7.43 12.84
N ARG A 20 -16.60 -7.38 12.15
CA ARG A 20 -16.70 -7.69 10.72
C ARG A 20 -15.89 -6.74 9.85
N ALA A 21 -15.91 -5.44 10.13
CA ALA A 21 -15.11 -4.45 9.41
C ALA A 21 -13.61 -4.68 9.62
N ALA A 22 -13.19 -5.13 10.81
CA ALA A 22 -11.81 -5.48 11.09
C ALA A 22 -11.38 -6.78 10.36
N GLU A 23 -12.23 -7.80 10.31
CA GLU A 23 -12.00 -9.04 9.56
C GLU A 23 -11.94 -8.78 8.05
N ASP A 24 -12.85 -7.97 7.51
CA ASP A 24 -12.85 -7.56 6.11
C ASP A 24 -11.60 -6.74 5.76
N SER A 25 -11.15 -5.89 6.68
CA SER A 25 -9.93 -5.10 6.52
C SER A 25 -8.69 -6.01 6.46
N GLU A 26 -8.59 -7.01 7.34
CA GLU A 26 -7.44 -7.92 7.35
C GLU A 26 -7.44 -8.87 6.13
N SER A 27 -8.61 -9.35 5.68
CA SER A 27 -8.75 -10.19 4.50
C SER A 27 -8.39 -9.48 3.20
N ASN A 28 -8.60 -8.17 3.15
CA ASN A 28 -8.31 -7.32 1.99
C ASN A 28 -6.93 -6.66 2.05
N ARG A 29 -6.13 -6.97 3.05
CA ARG A 29 -4.79 -6.41 3.21
C ARG A 29 -3.87 -6.84 2.08
N LEU A 30 -3.14 -5.89 1.50
CA LEU A 30 -2.09 -6.20 0.53
C LEU A 30 -0.90 -6.86 1.25
N ARG A 31 -0.51 -8.04 0.78
CA ARG A 31 0.65 -8.78 1.28
C ARG A 31 1.66 -8.99 0.17
N PHE A 32 2.91 -8.70 0.47
CA PHE A 32 4.02 -8.77 -0.48
C PHE A 32 5.00 -9.93 -0.17
N GLY A 33 4.50 -10.98 0.46
CA GLY A 33 5.26 -12.21 0.70
C GLY A 33 6.58 -11.97 1.43
N GLY A 34 7.68 -12.38 0.84
CA GLY A 34 9.02 -12.26 1.42
C GLY A 34 9.49 -10.84 1.71
N LEU A 35 8.80 -9.80 1.24
CA LEU A 35 9.12 -8.41 1.56
C LEU A 35 8.51 -7.92 2.89
N GLU A 36 7.53 -8.64 3.44
CA GLU A 36 6.84 -8.22 4.67
C GLU A 36 7.77 -7.94 5.86
N PRO A 37 8.80 -8.78 6.13
CA PRO A 37 9.72 -8.48 7.22
C PRO A 37 10.47 -7.15 7.03
N LEU A 38 10.84 -6.82 5.79
CA LEU A 38 11.55 -5.57 5.50
C LEU A 38 10.60 -4.37 5.53
N VAL A 39 9.37 -4.53 5.07
CA VAL A 39 8.31 -3.50 5.19
C VAL A 39 7.98 -3.25 6.67
N GLY A 40 7.81 -4.30 7.47
CA GLY A 40 7.63 -4.18 8.93
C GLY A 40 8.77 -3.42 9.59
N LEU A 41 10.01 -3.76 9.23
CA LEU A 41 11.19 -3.05 9.74
C LEU A 41 11.15 -1.54 9.39
N MET A 42 10.69 -1.17 8.18
CA MET A 42 10.53 0.24 7.80
C MET A 42 9.45 0.95 8.63
N HIS A 43 8.37 0.25 8.98
CA HIS A 43 7.30 0.79 9.82
C HIS A 43 7.72 0.98 11.28
N ASP A 44 8.42 -0.01 11.82
CA ASP A 44 8.71 -0.09 13.25
C ASP A 44 9.99 0.68 13.64
N THR A 45 10.85 0.96 12.65
CA THR A 45 12.12 1.65 12.91
C THR A 45 11.89 3.16 12.99
N PRO A 46 12.28 3.83 14.11
CA PRO A 46 12.27 5.28 14.19
C PRO A 46 13.04 5.91 13.04
N VAL A 47 12.49 6.98 12.44
CA VAL A 47 13.01 7.59 11.22
C VAL A 47 14.51 7.96 11.34
N ASN A 48 14.93 8.47 12.49
CA ASN A 48 16.32 8.84 12.75
C ASN A 48 17.29 7.63 12.78
N LYS A 49 16.79 6.41 12.90
CA LYS A 49 17.57 5.16 12.87
C LYS A 49 17.40 4.39 11.56
N LEU A 50 16.42 4.76 10.74
CA LEU A 50 16.04 3.99 9.56
C LEU A 50 17.20 3.76 8.60
N LEU A 51 17.93 4.80 8.24
CA LEU A 51 19.03 4.68 7.26
C LEU A 51 20.14 3.75 7.77
N SER A 52 20.59 3.91 9.00
CA SER A 52 21.62 3.06 9.59
C SER A 52 21.16 1.60 9.69
N THR A 53 19.89 1.38 10.02
CA THR A 53 19.30 0.03 10.08
C THR A 53 19.27 -0.62 8.70
N LEU A 54 18.84 0.10 7.66
CA LEU A 54 18.79 -0.43 6.29
C LEU A 54 20.17 -0.68 5.70
N VAL A 55 21.12 0.23 5.92
CA VAL A 55 22.51 0.03 5.51
C VAL A 55 23.10 -1.21 6.18
N GLY A 56 22.81 -1.44 7.47
CA GLY A 56 23.23 -2.64 8.19
C GLY A 56 22.66 -3.94 7.63
N LYS A 57 21.53 -3.91 6.92
CA LYS A 57 20.93 -5.08 6.27
C LYS A 57 21.56 -5.44 4.92
N MET A 58 22.25 -4.53 4.27
CA MET A 58 22.87 -4.79 2.96
C MET A 58 23.95 -5.87 3.00
N PRO A 59 24.87 -5.90 3.98
CA PRO A 59 25.83 -7.00 4.10
C PRO A 59 25.16 -8.35 4.36
N ASP A 60 23.97 -8.37 4.97
CA ASP A 60 23.17 -9.58 5.24
C ASP A 60 22.46 -10.12 4.01
N GLY A 61 22.71 -9.58 2.81
CA GLY A 61 22.14 -10.04 1.55
C GLY A 61 20.94 -9.23 1.04
N THR A 62 20.58 -8.13 1.70
CA THR A 62 19.55 -7.21 1.19
C THR A 62 20.15 -6.34 0.09
N ASP A 63 19.86 -6.65 -1.15
CA ASP A 63 20.32 -5.89 -2.30
C ASP A 63 19.47 -4.62 -2.57
N LEU A 64 19.95 -3.75 -3.47
CA LEU A 64 19.26 -2.51 -3.83
C LEU A 64 17.90 -2.75 -4.47
N LYS A 65 17.74 -3.81 -5.26
CA LYS A 65 16.47 -4.18 -5.90
C LYS A 65 15.42 -4.58 -4.85
N THR A 66 15.84 -5.34 -3.86
CA THR A 66 14.99 -5.71 -2.70
C THR A 66 14.57 -4.50 -1.90
N LEU A 67 15.49 -3.54 -1.65
CA LEU A 67 15.13 -2.27 -1.00
C LEU A 67 14.11 -1.45 -1.80
N VAL A 68 14.27 -1.37 -3.13
CA VAL A 68 13.31 -0.71 -4.02
C VAL A 68 11.94 -1.39 -3.92
N ALA A 69 11.89 -2.71 -4.04
CA ALA A 69 10.64 -3.47 -3.95
C ALA A 69 9.94 -3.28 -2.59
N ALA A 70 10.70 -3.32 -1.49
CA ALA A 70 10.16 -3.10 -0.16
C ALA A 70 9.67 -1.66 0.04
N ALA A 71 10.36 -0.65 -0.51
CA ALA A 71 9.91 0.73 -0.46
C ALA A 71 8.59 0.95 -1.22
N LEU A 72 8.43 0.30 -2.39
CA LEU A 72 7.16 0.31 -3.13
C LEU A 72 6.04 -0.40 -2.35
N ALA A 73 6.34 -1.55 -1.73
CA ALA A 73 5.40 -2.26 -0.86
C ALA A 73 5.02 -1.42 0.38
N ASN A 74 5.98 -0.70 0.96
CA ASN A 74 5.74 0.20 2.09
C ASN A 74 4.77 1.33 1.74
N ALA A 75 4.68 1.75 0.48
CA ALA A 75 3.74 2.77 0.03
C ALA A 75 2.26 2.37 0.20
N ARG A 76 1.93 1.11 0.50
CA ARG A 76 0.56 0.68 0.86
C ARG A 76 0.01 1.42 2.08
N THR A 77 0.89 1.92 2.93
CA THR A 77 0.56 2.61 4.17
C THR A 77 0.69 4.12 4.06
N PHE A 78 0.75 4.68 2.85
CA PHE A 78 0.75 6.12 2.76
C PHE A 78 -0.63 6.66 3.16
N GLY A 79 -0.71 7.17 4.36
CA GLY A 79 -1.93 7.77 4.87
C GLY A 79 -2.02 9.25 4.50
N GLY A 80 -3.20 9.68 4.14
CA GLY A 80 -3.59 11.07 4.25
C GLY A 80 -3.49 11.93 3.00
N GLU A 81 -2.55 11.74 2.09
CA GLU A 81 -2.49 12.52 0.85
C GLU A 81 -2.08 11.65 -0.34
N ASP A 82 -2.80 11.73 -1.43
CA ASP A 82 -2.57 11.00 -2.69
C ASP A 82 -1.15 11.18 -3.24
N TYR A 83 -0.53 12.26 -2.83
CA TYR A 83 0.75 12.72 -3.35
C TYR A 83 1.94 11.85 -2.94
N ILE A 84 1.95 11.27 -1.73
CA ILE A 84 3.15 10.65 -1.17
C ILE A 84 3.44 9.28 -1.77
N GLY A 85 2.46 8.40 -1.84
CA GLY A 85 2.63 7.06 -2.42
C GLY A 85 2.96 7.12 -3.90
N PHE A 86 2.31 8.00 -4.64
CA PHE A 86 2.58 8.24 -6.04
C PHE A 86 4.02 8.73 -6.28
N HIS A 87 4.51 9.66 -5.45
CA HIS A 87 5.87 10.16 -5.54
C HIS A 87 6.92 9.11 -5.18
N THR A 88 6.61 8.16 -4.30
CA THR A 88 7.49 7.02 -4.05
C THR A 88 7.72 6.23 -5.33
N MET A 89 6.64 5.89 -6.03
CA MET A 89 6.74 5.15 -7.29
C MET A 89 7.52 5.94 -8.36
N MET A 90 7.21 7.22 -8.51
CA MET A 90 7.87 8.08 -9.51
C MET A 90 9.35 8.32 -9.23
N ALA A 91 9.76 8.44 -7.97
CA ALA A 91 11.15 8.75 -7.62
C ALA A 91 12.01 7.48 -7.44
N MET A 92 11.41 6.36 -7.05
CA MET A 92 12.17 5.15 -6.73
C MET A 92 12.80 4.51 -7.96
N MET A 93 12.07 4.40 -9.07
CA MET A 93 12.60 3.81 -10.30
C MET A 93 13.73 4.62 -10.91
N PRO A 94 13.60 5.96 -11.11
CA PRO A 94 14.74 6.79 -11.51
C PRO A 94 15.91 6.71 -10.52
N GLY A 95 15.64 6.70 -9.21
CA GLY A 95 16.67 6.53 -8.19
C GLY A 95 17.44 5.21 -8.34
N TYR A 96 16.75 4.13 -8.69
CA TYR A 96 17.36 2.84 -8.97
C TYR A 96 18.21 2.87 -10.24
N GLU A 97 17.77 3.51 -11.32
CA GLU A 97 18.59 3.65 -12.54
C GLU A 97 19.84 4.48 -12.26
N VAL A 98 19.73 5.61 -11.58
CA VAL A 98 20.88 6.42 -11.17
C VAL A 98 21.88 5.63 -10.30
N SER A 99 21.37 4.72 -9.43
CA SER A 99 22.24 3.90 -8.59
C SER A 99 23.20 3.02 -9.39
N LYS A 100 22.81 2.59 -10.59
CA LYS A 100 23.65 1.75 -11.47
C LYS A 100 24.82 2.51 -12.10
N GLU A 101 24.72 3.83 -12.17
CA GLU A 101 25.74 4.71 -12.75
C GLU A 101 26.74 5.20 -11.70
N LEU A 102 26.46 4.98 -10.41
CA LEU A 102 27.30 5.43 -9.32
C LEU A 102 28.34 4.38 -8.92
N PRO A 103 29.50 4.80 -8.37
CA PRO A 103 30.44 3.90 -7.71
C PRO A 103 29.76 3.04 -6.64
N THR A 104 30.22 1.81 -6.44
CA THR A 104 29.59 0.82 -5.57
C THR A 104 29.34 1.35 -4.15
N ASP A 105 30.28 2.14 -3.60
CA ASP A 105 30.18 2.75 -2.26
C ASP A 105 29.10 3.83 -2.19
N LYS A 106 28.61 4.34 -3.30
CA LYS A 106 27.58 5.40 -3.41
C LYS A 106 26.28 4.94 -4.05
N ALA A 107 26.25 3.73 -4.61
CA ALA A 107 25.11 3.21 -5.37
C ALA A 107 23.80 3.20 -4.56
N ALA A 108 23.85 2.99 -3.27
CA ALA A 108 22.67 2.97 -2.41
C ALA A 108 22.06 4.36 -2.12
N LEU A 109 22.83 5.44 -2.27
CA LEU A 109 22.42 6.77 -1.81
C LEU A 109 21.12 7.29 -2.43
N PRO A 110 20.88 7.21 -3.76
CA PRO A 110 19.64 7.68 -4.36
C PRO A 110 18.42 6.94 -3.82
N ILE A 111 18.51 5.62 -3.68
CA ILE A 111 17.43 4.76 -3.18
C ILE A 111 17.14 5.07 -1.71
N LEU A 112 18.17 5.10 -0.88
CA LEU A 112 18.05 5.38 0.55
C LEU A 112 17.46 6.77 0.81
N LYS A 113 17.80 7.78 -0.01
CA LYS A 113 17.24 9.13 0.10
C LYS A 113 15.74 9.16 -0.15
N VAL A 114 15.27 8.50 -1.22
CA VAL A 114 13.84 8.41 -1.54
C VAL A 114 13.10 7.66 -0.46
N LEU A 115 13.64 6.48 -0.07
CA LEU A 115 13.06 5.63 0.95
C LEU A 115 12.93 6.36 2.31
N TYR A 116 13.99 7.03 2.76
CA TYR A 116 13.98 7.81 3.99
C TYR A 116 12.88 8.88 3.97
N ARG A 117 12.85 9.70 2.90
CA ARG A 117 11.88 10.79 2.79
C ARG A 117 10.44 10.26 2.82
N ASN A 118 10.16 9.18 2.09
CA ASN A 118 8.83 8.63 2.01
C ASN A 118 8.40 7.94 3.30
N THR A 119 9.29 7.16 3.90
CA THR A 119 8.99 6.51 5.20
C THR A 119 8.76 7.55 6.29
N ASN A 120 9.52 8.65 6.31
CA ASN A 120 9.27 9.75 7.23
C ASN A 120 7.86 10.31 7.06
N ARG A 121 7.44 10.57 5.83
CA ARG A 121 6.08 11.07 5.55
C ARG A 121 5.00 10.06 5.93
N ILE A 122 5.21 8.76 5.67
CA ILE A 122 4.29 7.72 6.10
C ILE A 122 4.14 7.73 7.64
N HIS A 123 5.24 7.89 8.38
CA HIS A 123 5.21 7.98 9.84
C HIS A 123 4.47 9.22 10.32
N ASP A 124 4.63 10.38 9.66
CA ASP A 124 3.91 11.62 9.99
C ASP A 124 2.38 11.44 9.87
N PHE A 125 1.93 10.51 9.02
CA PHE A 125 0.50 10.21 8.80
C PHE A 125 0.02 8.91 9.47
N GLY A 126 0.71 8.41 10.49
CA GLY A 126 0.27 7.30 11.33
C GLY A 126 0.91 5.94 11.02
N GLY A 127 1.80 5.87 10.03
CA GLY A 127 2.58 4.66 9.75
C GLY A 127 1.72 3.46 9.37
N GLY A 128 2.16 2.27 9.80
CA GLY A 128 1.51 1.00 9.49
C GLY A 128 0.08 0.83 10.02
N LYS A 129 -0.39 1.75 10.87
CA LYS A 129 -1.77 1.72 11.40
C LYS A 129 -2.78 2.22 10.37
N ASN A 130 -2.35 2.99 9.38
CA ASN A 130 -3.19 3.62 8.38
C ASN A 130 -2.92 3.01 6.99
N GLU A 131 -3.14 1.72 6.83
CA GLU A 131 -3.10 1.10 5.51
C GLU A 131 -4.23 1.65 4.64
N VAL A 132 -3.86 2.24 3.51
CA VAL A 132 -4.80 2.91 2.59
C VAL A 132 -5.06 2.08 1.34
N LEU A 133 -4.05 1.31 0.91
CA LEU A 133 -4.18 0.45 -0.26
C LEU A 133 -4.60 -0.95 0.15
N HIS A 134 -5.73 -1.39 -0.36
CA HIS A 134 -6.29 -2.71 -0.12
C HIS A 134 -6.40 -3.51 -1.41
N LEU A 135 -6.49 -4.83 -1.27
CA LEU A 135 -6.77 -5.72 -2.39
C LEU A 135 -8.14 -5.38 -2.99
N ILE A 136 -8.15 -5.16 -4.30
CA ILE A 136 -9.38 -4.85 -5.03
C ILE A 136 -9.81 -6.10 -5.80
N THR A 137 -11.00 -6.61 -5.48
CA THR A 137 -11.61 -7.69 -6.25
C THR A 137 -12.00 -7.16 -7.64
N ALA A 138 -11.47 -7.80 -8.68
CA ALA A 138 -11.77 -7.44 -10.07
C ALA A 138 -13.26 -7.62 -10.39
N ALA A 139 -13.85 -6.70 -11.13
CA ALA A 139 -15.19 -6.86 -11.67
C ALA A 139 -15.21 -7.94 -12.76
N THR A 140 -16.38 -8.56 -12.96
CA THR A 140 -16.62 -9.39 -14.14
C THR A 140 -17.09 -8.46 -15.27
N LEU A 141 -16.29 -8.37 -16.33
CA LEU A 141 -16.69 -7.60 -17.52
C LEU A 141 -17.61 -8.43 -18.39
N PRO A 142 -18.65 -7.83 -19.02
CA PRO A 142 -19.50 -8.52 -19.99
C PRO A 142 -18.69 -9.08 -21.16
N ALA A 143 -19.16 -10.15 -21.76
CA ALA A 143 -18.53 -10.71 -22.95
C ALA A 143 -18.53 -9.68 -24.09
N GLY A 144 -17.36 -9.48 -24.70
CA GLY A 144 -17.18 -8.47 -25.75
C GLY A 144 -17.01 -7.04 -25.26
N ALA A 145 -16.99 -6.79 -23.95
CA ALA A 145 -16.71 -5.46 -23.43
C ALA A 145 -15.29 -5.02 -23.78
N VAL A 146 -15.15 -3.76 -24.19
CA VAL A 146 -13.85 -3.11 -24.39
C VAL A 146 -13.38 -2.60 -23.02
N PRO A 147 -12.30 -3.15 -22.43
CA PRO A 147 -11.92 -2.83 -21.05
C PRO A 147 -11.66 -1.33 -20.81
N ALA A 148 -11.04 -0.64 -21.77
CA ALA A 148 -10.75 0.79 -21.65
C ALA A 148 -12.03 1.65 -21.63
N GLU A 149 -13.07 1.26 -22.38
CA GLU A 149 -14.35 1.95 -22.36
C GLU A 149 -15.10 1.71 -21.07
N ALA A 150 -15.10 0.47 -20.58
CA ALA A 150 -15.72 0.14 -19.30
C ALA A 150 -15.11 0.93 -18.13
N VAL A 151 -13.78 1.13 -18.13
CA VAL A 151 -13.12 1.98 -17.13
C VAL A 151 -13.55 3.45 -17.30
N ARG A 152 -13.59 3.95 -18.54
CA ARG A 152 -14.01 5.32 -18.84
C ARG A 152 -15.43 5.59 -18.36
N ASP A 153 -16.35 4.67 -18.64
CA ASP A 153 -17.76 4.79 -18.26
C ASP A 153 -17.93 4.82 -16.73
N ALA A 154 -17.21 3.95 -16.03
CA ALA A 154 -17.22 3.94 -14.56
C ALA A 154 -16.67 5.27 -13.98
N VAL A 155 -15.61 5.84 -14.57
CA VAL A 155 -15.06 7.14 -14.17
C VAL A 155 -16.05 8.26 -14.47
N HIS A 156 -16.68 8.30 -15.64
CA HIS A 156 -17.68 9.29 -15.99
C HIS A 156 -18.92 9.20 -15.10
N GLY A 157 -19.30 7.97 -14.70
CA GLY A 157 -20.37 7.74 -13.72
C GLY A 157 -20.03 8.18 -12.31
N LYS A 158 -18.79 8.65 -12.05
CA LYS A 158 -18.28 9.06 -10.73
C LYS A 158 -18.37 7.96 -9.66
N ASP A 159 -18.44 6.72 -10.07
CA ASP A 159 -18.40 5.56 -9.17
C ASP A 159 -16.94 5.08 -9.02
N ILE A 160 -16.28 5.58 -7.99
CA ILE A 160 -14.88 5.26 -7.70
C ILE A 160 -14.69 3.76 -7.47
N ASN A 161 -15.64 3.09 -6.81
CA ASN A 161 -15.52 1.66 -6.51
C ASN A 161 -15.71 0.82 -7.77
N ALA A 162 -16.68 1.15 -8.63
CA ALA A 162 -16.83 0.52 -9.92
C ALA A 162 -15.59 0.74 -10.80
N ALA A 163 -15.04 1.96 -10.84
CA ALA A 163 -13.84 2.27 -11.61
C ALA A 163 -12.63 1.44 -11.14
N LYS A 164 -12.39 1.33 -9.83
CA LYS A 164 -11.31 0.51 -9.25
C LYS A 164 -11.47 -0.97 -9.61
N LYS A 165 -12.67 -1.54 -9.43
CA LYS A 165 -12.96 -2.95 -9.73
C LYS A 165 -12.84 -3.25 -11.23
N THR A 166 -13.32 -2.34 -12.07
CA THR A 166 -13.23 -2.45 -13.53
C THR A 166 -11.77 -2.37 -13.99
N PHE A 167 -10.99 -1.44 -13.45
CA PHE A 167 -9.56 -1.35 -13.72
C PHE A 167 -8.82 -2.62 -13.28
N ALA A 168 -9.12 -3.17 -12.12
CA ALA A 168 -8.54 -4.43 -11.66
C ALA A 168 -8.86 -5.60 -12.61
N ALA A 169 -10.04 -5.60 -13.24
CA ALA A 169 -10.43 -6.60 -14.24
C ALA A 169 -9.58 -6.52 -15.53
N THR A 170 -9.17 -5.30 -15.94
CA THR A 170 -8.37 -5.12 -17.17
C THR A 170 -6.99 -5.75 -17.09
N ARG A 171 -6.40 -5.88 -15.88
CA ARG A 171 -5.06 -6.45 -15.68
C ARG A 171 -4.97 -7.96 -15.97
N ARG A 172 -6.09 -8.67 -15.99
CA ARG A 172 -6.11 -10.11 -16.29
C ARG A 172 -5.91 -10.46 -17.78
N TRP A 173 -5.87 -9.45 -18.64
CA TRP A 173 -5.80 -9.65 -20.10
C TRP A 173 -4.36 -9.62 -20.67
N ASN A 174 -3.35 -9.33 -19.83
CA ASN A 174 -1.95 -9.17 -20.25
C ASN A 174 -1.00 -10.22 -19.64
N CYS A 175 -1.52 -11.37 -19.18
CA CYS A 175 -0.70 -12.50 -18.72
C CYS A 175 -0.89 -13.70 -19.61
#